data_dc88d110ade12bbed578473e848caed4
#
_entry.id   dc88d110ade12bbed578473e848caed4
#
_cell.length_a   1.000
_cell.length_b   1.000
_cell.length_c   1.000
_cell.angle_alpha   90.00
_cell.angle_beta   90.00
_cell.angle_gamma   90.00
#
_symmetry.space_group_name_H-M   'P 1'
#
loop_
_entity.id
_entity.type
_entity.pdbx_description
1 polymer ?
#
loop_
_entity_poly.entity_id
_entity_poly.type
_entity_poly.pdbx_seq_one_letter_code
_entity_poly.pdbx_strand_id
1 'polypeptide(L)'
;DKVFSRQDEFFDDRTKDLTRVQIYDQLIQISGECGYDIPVMARLLDMERVEGNAGLEQVTQQLKWAVKYHRVRGVHVTPTVFINGIEAGDVSSNWNSAQWLNKLESVFA
;
A
#
# COMPACT_ATOMS: atom_id res chain seq x y z
N ASP A 1 -5.21 -6.54 5.63
CA ASP A 1 -5.35 -6.16 7.05
C ASP A 1 -4.18 -6.54 7.94
N LYS A 2 -3.51 -7.70 7.76
CA LYS A 2 -2.35 -8.08 8.60
C LYS A 2 -1.20 -7.07 8.57
N VAL A 3 -0.86 -6.50 7.40
CA VAL A 3 0.19 -5.49 7.30
C VAL A 3 -0.21 -4.22 8.06
N PHE A 4 -1.44 -3.76 7.89
CA PHE A 4 -1.95 -2.60 8.63
C PHE A 4 -2.05 -2.82 10.14
N SER A 5 -2.44 -4.02 10.58
CA SER A 5 -2.49 -4.33 12.01
C SER A 5 -1.11 -4.41 12.68
N ARG A 6 -0.05 -4.55 11.88
CA ARG A 6 1.35 -4.60 12.33
C ARG A 6 2.17 -3.39 11.89
N GLN A 7 1.51 -2.31 11.42
CA GLN A 7 2.21 -1.13 10.90
C GLN A 7 3.16 -0.50 11.93
N ASP A 8 2.84 -0.58 13.22
CA ASP A 8 3.67 -0.04 14.30
C ASP A 8 5.05 -0.70 14.40
N GLU A 9 5.20 -1.93 13.86
CA GLU A 9 6.50 -2.61 13.80
C GLU A 9 7.47 -1.97 12.78
N PHE A 10 6.93 -1.12 11.88
CA PHE A 10 7.65 -0.51 10.77
C PHE A 10 7.83 1.01 10.91
N PHE A 11 7.55 1.57 12.09
CA PHE A 11 7.74 2.99 12.38
C PHE A 11 9.10 3.26 13.03
N ASP A 12 9.66 4.40 12.72
CA ASP A 12 10.84 5.09 13.27
C ASP A 12 11.74 4.24 14.19
N ASP A 13 11.48 4.25 15.49
CA ASP A 13 12.31 3.58 16.49
C ASP A 13 12.38 2.06 16.32
N ARG A 14 11.39 1.45 15.74
CA ARG A 14 11.37 -0.01 15.51
C ARG A 14 12.25 -0.43 14.36
N THR A 15 12.46 0.45 13.39
CA THR A 15 13.22 0.16 12.17
C THR A 15 14.57 0.87 12.07
N LYS A 16 14.87 1.79 12.99
CA LYS A 16 16.08 2.64 12.93
C LYS A 16 17.40 1.87 12.83
N ASP A 17 17.47 0.70 13.45
CA ASP A 17 18.65 -0.15 13.47
C ASP A 17 18.59 -1.29 12.44
N LEU A 18 17.52 -1.35 11.64
CA LEU A 18 17.31 -2.37 10.61
C LEU A 18 17.82 -1.90 9.25
N THR A 19 18.43 -2.80 8.52
CA THR A 19 18.70 -2.59 7.09
C THR A 19 17.40 -2.73 6.29
N ARG A 20 17.39 -2.15 5.09
CA ARG A 20 16.26 -2.32 4.17
C ARG A 20 15.96 -3.79 3.86
N VAL A 21 16.99 -4.62 3.72
CA VAL A 21 16.83 -6.07 3.49
C VAL A 21 16.07 -6.70 4.64
N GLN A 22 16.48 -6.43 5.87
CA GLN A 22 15.82 -6.98 7.07
C GLN A 22 14.35 -6.55 7.16
N ILE A 23 14.03 -5.30 6.78
CA ILE A 23 12.63 -4.83 6.74
C ILE A 23 11.84 -5.59 5.67
N TYR A 24 12.41 -5.79 4.49
CA TYR A 24 11.76 -6.57 3.44
C TYR A 24 11.57 -8.04 3.82
N ASP A 25 12.54 -8.65 4.50
CA ASP A 25 12.41 -10.02 5.00
C ASP A 25 11.23 -10.16 5.97
N GLN A 26 11.03 -9.20 6.87
CA GLN A 26 9.87 -9.16 7.76
C GLN A 26 8.55 -9.05 6.98
N LEU A 27 8.49 -8.17 5.97
CA LEU A 27 7.30 -8.01 5.12
C LEU A 27 7.00 -9.27 4.30
N ILE A 28 8.05 -9.95 3.81
CA ILE A 28 7.92 -11.22 3.10
C ILE A 28 7.33 -12.30 4.02
N GLN A 29 7.76 -12.38 5.27
CA GLN A 29 7.19 -13.32 6.23
C GLN A 29 5.70 -13.03 6.51
N ILE A 30 5.35 -11.75 6.72
CA ILE A 30 3.94 -11.34 6.88
C ILE A 30 3.11 -11.71 5.65
N SER A 31 3.67 -11.58 4.44
CA SER A 31 2.97 -11.97 3.22
C SER A 31 2.68 -13.47 3.17
N GLY A 32 3.63 -14.30 3.62
CA GLY A 32 3.44 -15.74 3.77
C GLY A 32 2.31 -16.11 4.73
N GLU A 33 2.21 -15.40 5.86
CA GLU A 33 1.09 -15.54 6.79
C GLU A 33 -0.27 -15.15 6.16
N CYS A 34 -0.26 -14.34 5.10
CA CYS A 34 -1.45 -13.99 4.32
C CYS A 34 -1.76 -14.98 3.20
N GLY A 35 -0.95 -16.02 3.04
CA GLY A 35 -1.11 -17.04 2.00
C GLY A 35 -0.44 -16.70 0.67
N TYR A 36 0.40 -15.68 0.60
CA TYR A 36 1.21 -15.40 -0.58
C TYR A 36 2.43 -16.32 -0.65
N ASP A 37 2.87 -16.59 -1.86
CA ASP A 37 4.06 -17.41 -2.12
C ASP A 37 5.33 -16.64 -1.72
N ILE A 38 6.02 -17.12 -0.68
CA ILE A 38 7.22 -16.48 -0.13
C ILE A 38 8.35 -16.37 -1.17
N PRO A 39 8.72 -17.40 -1.93
CA PRO A 39 9.69 -17.31 -3.00
C PRO A 39 9.37 -16.25 -4.05
N VAL A 40 8.10 -16.12 -4.43
CA VAL A 40 7.66 -15.08 -5.38
C VAL A 40 7.83 -13.69 -4.77
N MET A 41 7.39 -13.50 -3.51
CA MET A 41 7.54 -12.22 -2.82
C MET A 41 9.00 -11.83 -2.62
N ALA A 42 9.87 -12.79 -2.24
CA ALA A 42 11.30 -12.55 -2.11
C ALA A 42 11.92 -12.07 -3.43
N ARG A 43 11.58 -12.71 -4.54
CA ARG A 43 12.06 -12.29 -5.86
C ARG A 43 11.56 -10.90 -6.28
N LEU A 44 10.32 -10.55 -5.95
CA LEU A 44 9.75 -9.24 -6.27
C LEU A 44 10.38 -8.10 -5.45
N LEU A 45 10.86 -8.40 -4.24
CA LEU A 45 11.49 -7.44 -3.34
C LEU A 45 13.02 -7.53 -3.33
N ASP A 46 13.60 -8.38 -4.19
CA ASP A 46 15.03 -8.51 -4.33
C ASP A 46 15.65 -7.20 -4.84
N MET A 47 16.64 -6.71 -4.10
CA MET A 47 17.36 -5.48 -4.41
C MET A 47 18.58 -5.72 -5.31
N GLU A 48 18.99 -6.96 -5.50
CA GLU A 48 20.13 -7.27 -6.36
C GLU A 48 19.76 -7.09 -7.83
N ARG A 49 20.55 -6.28 -8.53
CA ARG A 49 20.45 -6.14 -9.97
C ARG A 49 21.17 -7.29 -10.65
N VAL A 50 20.44 -8.35 -10.92
CA VAL A 50 20.89 -9.42 -11.80
C VAL A 50 20.30 -9.20 -13.19
N GLU A 51 21.10 -9.39 -14.23
CA GLU A 51 20.64 -9.26 -15.62
C GLU A 51 19.40 -10.14 -15.85
N GLY A 52 18.32 -9.52 -16.33
CA GLY A 52 17.02 -10.18 -16.52
C GLY A 52 16.16 -10.32 -15.26
N ASN A 53 16.65 -9.89 -14.09
CA ASN A 53 15.83 -9.82 -12.88
C ASN A 53 15.16 -8.46 -12.77
N ALA A 54 13.83 -8.45 -12.82
CA ALA A 54 13.06 -7.23 -12.68
C ALA A 54 12.83 -6.84 -11.20
N GLY A 55 12.88 -7.79 -10.27
CA GLY A 55 12.82 -7.62 -8.81
C GLY A 55 12.17 -6.34 -8.29
N LEU A 56 12.78 -5.75 -7.28
CA LEU A 56 12.32 -4.50 -6.67
C LEU A 56 12.31 -3.30 -7.63
N GLU A 57 13.18 -3.28 -8.65
CA GLU A 57 13.21 -2.19 -9.63
C GLU A 57 11.89 -2.13 -10.41
N GLN A 58 11.37 -3.28 -10.84
CA GLN A 58 10.08 -3.34 -11.54
C GLN A 58 8.93 -2.89 -10.63
N VAL A 59 8.87 -3.39 -9.40
CA VAL A 59 7.85 -3.01 -8.41
C VAL A 59 7.90 -1.51 -8.14
N THR A 60 9.10 -0.96 -7.95
CA THR A 60 9.31 0.48 -7.74
C THR A 60 8.85 1.29 -8.95
N GLN A 61 9.12 0.83 -10.16
CA GLN A 61 8.70 1.51 -11.38
C GLN A 61 7.17 1.50 -11.53
N GLN A 62 6.52 0.38 -11.26
CA GLN A 62 5.05 0.27 -11.26
C GLN A 62 4.43 1.22 -10.23
N LEU A 63 5.00 1.29 -9.01
CA LEU A 63 4.55 2.23 -7.98
C LEU A 63 4.71 3.69 -8.42
N LYS A 64 5.83 4.05 -9.03
CA LYS A 64 6.05 5.40 -9.58
C LYS A 64 5.00 5.77 -10.64
N TRP A 65 4.67 4.84 -11.53
CA TRP A 65 3.63 5.06 -12.53
C TRP A 65 2.25 5.24 -11.91
N ALA A 66 1.88 4.42 -10.92
CA ALA A 66 0.63 4.55 -10.20
C ALA A 66 0.53 5.92 -9.49
N VAL A 67 1.57 6.33 -8.78
CA VAL A 67 1.62 7.65 -8.12
C VAL A 67 1.50 8.78 -9.12
N LYS A 68 2.23 8.72 -10.25
CA LYS A 68 2.14 9.74 -11.30
C LYS A 68 0.74 9.83 -11.90
N TYR A 69 0.12 8.69 -12.19
CA TYR A 69 -1.25 8.63 -12.71
C TYR A 69 -2.25 9.30 -11.77
N HIS A 70 -2.18 8.99 -10.48
CA HIS A 70 -3.08 9.58 -9.49
C HIS A 70 -2.84 11.09 -9.29
N ARG A 71 -1.58 11.54 -9.28
CA ARG A 71 -1.26 12.97 -9.20
C ARG A 71 -1.80 13.78 -10.37
N VAL A 72 -1.71 13.26 -11.58
CA VAL A 72 -2.29 13.92 -12.77
C VAL A 72 -3.82 14.04 -12.65
N ARG A 73 -4.47 13.13 -11.93
CA ARG A 73 -5.91 13.16 -11.64
C ARG A 73 -6.27 14.02 -10.42
N GLY A 74 -5.35 14.76 -9.85
CA GLY A 74 -5.60 15.64 -8.70
C GLY A 74 -5.50 14.94 -7.34
N VAL A 75 -5.09 13.66 -7.28
CA VAL A 75 -4.92 12.96 -6.01
C VAL A 75 -3.57 13.33 -5.40
N HIS A 76 -3.59 14.18 -4.37
CA HIS A 76 -2.40 14.68 -3.69
C HIS A 76 -2.27 14.22 -2.24
N VAL A 77 -3.36 13.72 -1.67
CA VAL A 77 -3.42 13.23 -0.29
C VAL A 77 -4.04 11.84 -0.23
N THR A 78 -3.74 11.11 0.83
CA THR A 78 -4.24 9.75 1.08
C THR A 78 -4.92 9.70 2.45
N PRO A 79 -6.13 9.20 2.56
CA PRO A 79 -6.98 8.69 1.48
C PRO A 79 -7.68 9.81 0.68
N THR A 80 -7.86 9.61 -0.62
CA THR A 80 -8.78 10.38 -1.48
C THR A 80 -9.82 9.42 -2.04
N VAL A 81 -11.09 9.76 -1.91
CA VAL A 81 -12.20 8.90 -2.32
C VAL A 81 -12.96 9.53 -3.47
N PHE A 82 -13.25 8.71 -4.47
CA PHE A 82 -14.11 9.06 -5.59
C PHE A 82 -15.32 8.12 -5.60
N ILE A 83 -16.51 8.69 -5.75
CA ILE A 83 -17.76 7.95 -5.92
C ILE A 83 -18.32 8.32 -7.29
N ASN A 84 -18.53 7.33 -8.14
CA ASN A 84 -18.97 7.55 -9.53
C ASN A 84 -18.12 8.58 -10.30
N GLY A 85 -16.81 8.62 -10.02
CA GLY A 85 -15.86 9.51 -10.68
C GLY A 85 -15.81 10.94 -10.12
N ILE A 86 -16.61 11.26 -9.11
CA ILE A 86 -16.62 12.57 -8.43
C ILE A 86 -15.92 12.43 -7.08
N GLU A 87 -15.04 13.39 -6.77
CA GLU A 87 -14.34 13.40 -5.49
C GLU A 87 -15.34 13.61 -4.34
N ALA A 88 -15.30 12.71 -3.36
CA ALA A 88 -16.07 12.78 -2.12
C ALA A 88 -15.18 13.40 -1.02
N GLY A 89 -14.98 14.70 -1.07
CA GLY A 89 -14.06 15.44 -0.19
C GLY A 89 -14.48 15.51 1.27
N ASP A 90 -15.69 15.08 1.59
CA ASP A 90 -16.21 14.95 2.95
C ASP A 90 -15.81 13.62 3.63
N VAL A 91 -15.30 12.65 2.89
CA VAL A 91 -14.89 11.35 3.43
C VAL A 91 -13.55 11.48 4.17
N SER A 92 -13.53 11.00 5.41
CA SER A 92 -12.33 11.01 6.25
C SER A 92 -11.84 9.58 6.54
N SER A 93 -10.52 9.45 6.74
CA SER A 93 -9.89 8.20 7.20
C SER A 93 -10.44 7.69 8.55
N ASN A 94 -11.07 8.56 9.32
CA ASN A 94 -11.63 8.23 10.64
C ASN A 94 -13.09 7.72 10.57
N TRP A 95 -13.67 7.61 9.38
CA TRP A 95 -15.04 7.17 9.25
C TRP A 95 -15.23 5.72 9.66
N ASN A 96 -16.27 5.49 10.46
CA ASN A 96 -16.74 4.16 10.80
C ASN A 96 -17.73 3.61 9.76
N SER A 97 -18.12 2.36 9.91
CA SER A 97 -19.05 1.68 8.99
C SER A 97 -20.42 2.39 8.86
N ALA A 98 -20.93 2.97 9.92
CA ALA A 98 -22.22 3.67 9.88
C ALA A 98 -22.16 4.95 9.05
N GLN A 99 -21.06 5.71 9.14
CA GLN A 99 -20.83 6.89 8.33
C GLN A 99 -20.71 6.53 6.84
N TRP A 100 -20.00 5.45 6.53
CA TRP A 100 -19.91 4.92 5.18
C TRP A 100 -21.27 4.51 4.62
N LEU A 101 -22.07 3.76 5.37
CA LEU A 101 -23.40 3.35 4.96
C LEU A 101 -24.29 4.55 4.66
N ASN A 102 -24.33 5.53 5.55
CA ASN A 102 -25.12 6.76 5.35
C ASN A 102 -24.69 7.53 4.08
N LYS A 103 -23.38 7.63 3.83
CA LYS A 103 -22.87 8.25 2.61
C LYS A 103 -23.32 7.50 1.36
N LEU A 104 -23.15 6.19 1.34
CA LEU A 104 -23.54 5.36 0.20
C LEU A 104 -25.04 5.40 -0.06
N GLU A 105 -25.87 5.34 0.98
CA GLU A 105 -27.33 5.50 0.88
C GLU A 105 -27.70 6.85 0.26
N SER A 106 -27.03 7.93 0.67
CA SER A 106 -27.29 9.26 0.10
C SER A 106 -26.93 9.40 -1.38
N VAL A 107 -26.00 8.58 -1.87
CA VAL A 107 -25.55 8.59 -3.27
C VAL A 107 -26.43 7.70 -4.15
N PHE A 108 -27.01 6.63 -3.59
CA PHE A 108 -27.80 5.65 -4.31
C PHE A 108 -29.33 5.81 -4.11
N ALA A 109 -29.73 6.75 -3.28
CA ALA A 109 -31.12 7.14 -3.14
C ALA A 109 -31.55 8.04 -4.30
#